data_b0611b53ccf78e5c6a74c89c2dbdb251
#
_entry.id   b0611b53ccf78e5c6a74c89c2dbdb251
#
_cell.length_a   1.000
_cell.length_b   1.000
_cell.length_c   1.000
_cell.angle_alpha   90.00
_cell.angle_beta   90.00
_cell.angle_gamma   90.00
#
_symmetry.space_group_name_H-M   'P 1'
#
loop_
_entity.id
_entity.type
_entity.pdbx_description
1 polymer ?
#
loop_
_entity_poly.entity_id
_entity_poly.type
_entity_poly.pdbx_seq_one_letter_code
_entity_poly.pdbx_strand_id
1 'polypeptide(L)'
;MPDERPPSSGKGRSAQGNAARASTKAGHTLGRSWSLSEQVSDLTDLRWKLSLLSPAVRNPQAKKASSESLWPEWFSGQRRDTPFGPVFYREEILPADAQHGNGTLASFFDVELEKLLHLCGYGQAAAAFDPFSPDRVVDGRPSGSDIFDRPESVSREEDQEARRGGVQDQNGIKPGTLFSPESVLFFDAETTGLAGGTGTYLFLVGVGFFSGTNFILRQYFLPDYHLEAPLLAAVAAEINRFPYLVSFNGKVFDWPLLTTRFQLNRLDLPLREPIHLDFLFPSRRLWKEALGSCSLNHLESTLLAVERAGDVPGSLVPSLYFDYLRQRDFALIAPIFTHNRNDVLSLVLLAARAAEQLKRPLEELTPPEALALARFYEARGDHTQALLAYERVISGIPSSVRDFSPIRQQAAQRLSFLLKTLQRHAQAAELWEAMIAAGTLSLVPYVELAKFHEHKTKNLAAAYDLTKTALEIAQRRRQLRGLWASPREIASTREIEELRHRLRRLETKLRRRSTGDFQREPPSAGGSCTKSEKTGWEERGG
;
A
#
# COMPACT_ATOMS: atom_id res chain seq x y z
N MET A 1 -46.16 -50.40 12.95
CA MET A 1 -47.07 -51.36 12.29
C MET A 1 -48.41 -50.68 12.02
N PRO A 2 -49.12 -50.88 10.87
CA PRO A 2 -48.64 -51.37 9.59
C PRO A 2 -48.69 -50.25 8.50
N ASP A 3 -47.89 -50.31 7.45
CA ASP A 3 -48.09 -50.86 6.11
C ASP A 3 -49.15 -50.10 5.27
N GLU A 4 -48.80 -49.61 4.09
CA GLU A 4 -48.78 -50.27 2.80
C GLU A 4 -48.35 -49.37 1.65
N ARG A 5 -47.63 -49.97 0.71
CA ARG A 5 -47.33 -49.50 -0.67
C ARG A 5 -48.29 -50.17 -1.66
N PRO A 6 -48.02 -50.00 -2.98
CA PRO A 6 -48.40 -48.99 -4.01
C PRO A 6 -49.48 -49.55 -4.97
N PRO A 7 -49.73 -49.14 -6.22
CA PRO A 7 -48.99 -49.48 -7.43
C PRO A 7 -49.08 -48.44 -8.60
N SER A 8 -48.12 -48.35 -9.46
CA SER A 8 -47.73 -48.90 -10.77
C SER A 8 -48.59 -48.51 -12.00
N SER A 9 -47.82 -48.12 -13.02
CA SER A 9 -47.91 -48.42 -14.45
C SER A 9 -48.66 -47.48 -15.44
N GLY A 10 -47.97 -47.20 -16.55
CA GLY A 10 -48.56 -46.71 -17.78
C GLY A 10 -47.55 -46.30 -18.86
N LYS A 11 -47.26 -47.24 -19.77
CA LYS A 11 -46.40 -47.09 -20.97
C LYS A 11 -47.09 -46.35 -22.10
N GLY A 12 -46.28 -45.72 -23.00
CA GLY A 12 -46.70 -45.35 -24.36
C GLY A 12 -45.70 -44.49 -25.12
N ARG A 13 -44.79 -45.07 -25.82
CA ARG A 13 -44.34 -45.09 -27.25
C ARG A 13 -44.48 -43.77 -28.07
N SER A 14 -43.34 -43.27 -28.48
CA SER A 14 -42.73 -43.12 -29.83
C SER A 14 -43.37 -42.21 -30.87
N ALA A 15 -42.57 -41.27 -31.39
CA ALA A 15 -42.41 -41.03 -32.84
C ALA A 15 -41.14 -40.19 -33.12
N GLN A 16 -40.40 -40.65 -34.11
CA GLN A 16 -39.20 -40.06 -34.70
C GLN A 16 -39.55 -38.87 -35.59
N GLY A 17 -38.65 -37.92 -35.71
CA GLY A 17 -38.65 -36.91 -36.77
C GLY A 17 -37.33 -36.14 -36.83
N ASN A 18 -36.53 -36.47 -37.86
CA ASN A 18 -35.31 -35.78 -38.28
C ASN A 18 -35.53 -34.32 -38.64
N ALA A 19 -34.58 -33.42 -38.28
CA ALA A 19 -33.92 -32.56 -39.28
C ALA A 19 -32.94 -31.54 -38.66
N ALA A 20 -31.81 -31.48 -39.29
CA ALA A 20 -30.96 -30.30 -39.56
C ALA A 20 -30.13 -29.64 -38.43
N ARG A 21 -28.82 -29.78 -38.64
CA ARG A 21 -27.68 -29.07 -38.03
C ARG A 21 -27.83 -27.54 -38.13
N ALA A 22 -27.67 -26.85 -37.00
CA ALA A 22 -27.13 -25.50 -36.96
C ALA A 22 -26.23 -25.39 -35.71
N SER A 23 -24.93 -25.21 -35.94
CA SER A 23 -23.92 -24.99 -34.93
C SER A 23 -24.06 -23.57 -34.38
N THR A 24 -24.39 -23.43 -33.10
CA THR A 24 -24.20 -22.18 -32.37
C THR A 24 -23.42 -22.48 -31.08
N LYS A 25 -22.27 -21.85 -30.98
CA LYS A 25 -21.42 -21.84 -29.77
C LYS A 25 -22.23 -21.24 -28.62
N ALA A 26 -22.65 -22.06 -27.68
CA ALA A 26 -23.14 -21.59 -26.39
C ALA A 26 -21.95 -21.39 -25.48
N GLY A 27 -21.64 -20.13 -25.17
CA GLY A 27 -20.67 -19.74 -24.13
C GLY A 27 -21.20 -20.15 -22.76
N HIS A 28 -20.43 -20.89 -22.02
CA HIS A 28 -20.66 -21.15 -20.60
C HIS A 28 -20.53 -19.84 -19.83
N THR A 29 -21.63 -19.24 -19.44
CA THR A 29 -21.70 -18.29 -18.33
C THR A 29 -21.63 -19.10 -17.04
N LEU A 30 -20.41 -19.24 -16.49
CA LEU A 30 -20.21 -19.64 -15.11
C LEU A 30 -20.82 -18.55 -14.21
N GLY A 31 -21.88 -18.92 -13.49
CA GLY A 31 -22.47 -18.09 -12.45
C GLY A 31 -21.40 -17.73 -11.42
N ARG A 32 -21.06 -16.44 -11.31
CA ARG A 32 -20.25 -15.91 -10.22
C ARG A 32 -21.05 -16.13 -8.92
N SER A 33 -20.53 -16.97 -8.03
CA SER A 33 -20.96 -16.98 -6.65
C SER A 33 -20.48 -15.68 -6.00
N TRP A 34 -21.41 -14.80 -5.69
CA TRP A 34 -21.14 -13.55 -4.95
C TRP A 34 -20.62 -13.89 -3.56
N SER A 35 -19.58 -13.19 -3.14
CA SER A 35 -19.07 -13.33 -1.77
C SER A 35 -20.08 -12.74 -0.77
N LEU A 36 -20.07 -13.25 0.48
CA LEU A 36 -20.92 -12.72 1.55
C LEU A 36 -20.75 -11.20 1.73
N SER A 37 -19.58 -10.66 1.44
CA SER A 37 -19.28 -9.22 1.49
C SER A 37 -20.01 -8.42 0.40
N GLU A 38 -20.18 -8.99 -0.80
CA GLU A 38 -20.94 -8.35 -1.90
C GLU A 38 -22.44 -8.37 -1.61
N GLN A 39 -22.97 -9.43 -1.01
CA GLN A 39 -24.38 -9.50 -0.59
C GLN A 39 -24.70 -8.53 0.55
N VAL A 40 -23.76 -8.30 1.48
CA VAL A 40 -23.93 -7.32 2.56
C VAL A 40 -23.91 -5.90 2.01
N SER A 41 -23.06 -5.61 1.01
CA SER A 41 -23.04 -4.32 0.31
C SER A 41 -24.39 -4.02 -0.36
N ASP A 42 -24.96 -4.98 -1.09
CA ASP A 42 -26.27 -4.81 -1.74
C ASP A 42 -27.41 -4.57 -0.74
N LEU A 43 -27.39 -5.23 0.42
CA LEU A 43 -28.40 -5.01 1.46
C LEU A 43 -28.25 -3.63 2.14
N THR A 44 -27.04 -3.15 2.29
CA THR A 44 -26.77 -1.82 2.82
C THR A 44 -27.23 -0.74 1.85
N ASP A 45 -26.95 -0.90 0.56
CA ASP A 45 -27.42 -0.05 -0.52
C ASP A 45 -28.95 -0.03 -0.59
N LEU A 46 -29.60 -1.18 -0.43
CA LEU A 46 -31.07 -1.26 -0.44
C LEU A 46 -31.70 -0.57 0.79
N ARG A 47 -31.12 -0.76 1.99
CA ARG A 47 -31.57 -0.09 3.21
C ARG A 47 -31.46 1.41 3.10
N TRP A 48 -30.35 1.92 2.57
CA TRP A 48 -30.15 3.34 2.40
C TRP A 48 -31.12 3.92 1.36
N LYS A 49 -31.32 3.26 0.20
CA LYS A 49 -32.35 3.65 -0.78
C LYS A 49 -33.76 3.65 -0.18
N LEU A 50 -34.08 2.69 0.66
CA LEU A 50 -35.35 2.63 1.38
C LEU A 50 -35.49 3.75 2.42
N SER A 51 -34.38 4.14 3.08
CA SER A 51 -34.42 5.25 4.04
C SER A 51 -34.69 6.60 3.34
N LEU A 52 -34.21 6.81 2.13
CA LEU A 52 -34.54 7.97 1.29
C LEU A 52 -36.01 8.01 0.86
N LEU A 53 -36.66 6.84 0.77
CA LEU A 53 -38.09 6.72 0.44
C LEU A 53 -38.99 6.90 1.67
N SER A 54 -38.40 6.97 2.87
CA SER A 54 -39.16 7.15 4.10
C SER A 54 -39.83 8.53 4.14
N PRO A 55 -41.10 8.64 4.57
CA PRO A 55 -41.85 9.90 4.55
C PRO A 55 -41.22 11.03 5.39
N ALA A 56 -40.34 10.70 6.33
CA ALA A 56 -39.62 11.66 7.18
C ALA A 56 -38.61 12.53 6.40
N VAL A 57 -38.14 12.07 5.22
CA VAL A 57 -37.22 12.83 4.37
C VAL A 57 -37.97 13.68 3.32
N ARG A 58 -39.22 13.37 3.07
CA ARG A 58 -40.07 14.21 2.20
C ARG A 58 -40.62 15.34 3.04
N ASN A 59 -39.95 16.49 3.05
CA ASN A 59 -40.57 17.74 3.41
C ASN A 59 -41.42 18.20 2.19
N PRO A 60 -42.77 18.08 2.22
CA PRO A 60 -43.59 18.45 1.07
C PRO A 60 -43.72 19.96 0.86
N GLN A 61 -43.04 20.74 1.68
CA GLN A 61 -43.03 22.22 1.61
C GLN A 61 -41.69 22.77 1.10
N ALA A 62 -40.85 22.01 0.41
CA ALA A 62 -39.79 22.60 -0.38
C ALA A 62 -40.47 23.47 -1.47
N LYS A 63 -40.79 24.70 -1.12
CA LYS A 63 -41.12 25.76 -2.07
C LYS A 63 -40.03 25.68 -3.15
N LYS A 64 -40.40 25.62 -4.44
CA LYS A 64 -39.50 25.86 -5.54
C LYS A 64 -38.64 27.06 -5.15
N ALA A 65 -37.38 26.80 -4.82
CA ALA A 65 -36.44 27.87 -4.50
C ALA A 65 -36.51 28.86 -5.67
N SER A 66 -36.68 30.12 -5.35
CA SER A 66 -36.54 31.21 -6.31
C SER A 66 -35.22 31.01 -7.02
N SER A 67 -35.15 31.24 -8.32
CA SER A 67 -34.03 31.00 -9.22
C SER A 67 -32.68 31.63 -8.81
N GLU A 68 -32.60 32.26 -7.65
CA GLU A 68 -31.45 33.03 -7.17
C GLU A 68 -30.57 32.31 -6.12
N SER A 69 -31.07 31.27 -5.42
CA SER A 69 -30.26 30.52 -4.44
C SER A 69 -30.17 29.05 -4.78
N LEU A 70 -28.97 28.57 -5.02
CA LEU A 70 -28.66 27.16 -5.19
C LEU A 70 -28.79 26.37 -3.88
N TRP A 71 -28.53 27.05 -2.77
CA TRP A 71 -28.48 26.46 -1.44
C TRP A 71 -29.81 26.61 -0.71
N PRO A 72 -30.31 25.55 -0.08
CA PRO A 72 -31.44 25.73 0.87
C PRO A 72 -31.01 26.55 2.09
N GLU A 73 -31.94 27.23 2.73
CA GLU A 73 -31.66 28.10 3.88
C GLU A 73 -30.93 27.40 5.04
N TRP A 74 -31.15 26.11 5.19
CA TRP A 74 -30.50 25.27 6.22
C TRP A 74 -29.05 24.87 5.89
N PHE A 75 -28.55 25.15 4.68
CA PHE A 75 -27.22 24.79 4.23
C PHE A 75 -26.37 26.03 3.97
N SER A 76 -25.27 26.17 4.71
CA SER A 76 -24.40 27.34 4.69
C SER A 76 -23.45 27.38 3.48
N GLY A 77 -24.01 27.29 2.27
CA GLY A 77 -23.24 27.41 1.03
C GLY A 77 -22.96 28.86 0.66
N GLN A 78 -21.84 29.09 -0.01
CA GLN A 78 -21.38 30.41 -0.45
C GLN A 78 -21.13 30.41 -1.97
N ARG A 79 -21.14 31.58 -2.56
CA ARG A 79 -20.78 31.83 -3.95
C ARG A 79 -19.66 32.87 -4.00
N ARG A 80 -18.65 32.58 -4.84
CA ARG A 80 -17.57 33.53 -5.16
C ARG A 80 -17.41 33.62 -6.66
N ASP A 81 -17.16 34.79 -7.20
CA ASP A 81 -16.86 34.95 -8.63
C ASP A 81 -15.38 34.65 -8.90
N THR A 82 -15.10 33.93 -9.99
CA THR A 82 -13.79 33.67 -10.55
C THR A 82 -13.69 34.26 -11.95
N PRO A 83 -12.50 34.37 -12.57
CA PRO A 83 -12.39 34.84 -13.97
C PRO A 83 -13.16 33.97 -14.98
N PHE A 84 -13.54 32.74 -14.59
CA PHE A 84 -14.25 31.76 -15.42
C PHE A 84 -15.74 31.68 -15.10
N GLY A 85 -16.23 32.46 -14.15
CA GLY A 85 -17.60 32.45 -13.67
C GLY A 85 -17.72 32.16 -12.18
N PRO A 86 -18.96 31.94 -11.68
CA PRO A 86 -19.19 31.72 -10.26
C PRO A 86 -18.78 30.31 -9.83
N VAL A 87 -18.10 30.20 -8.68
CA VAL A 87 -17.87 28.96 -7.97
C VAL A 87 -18.73 28.87 -6.74
N PHE A 88 -19.23 27.69 -6.45
CA PHE A 88 -20.05 27.37 -5.30
C PHE A 88 -19.27 26.53 -4.31
N TYR A 89 -19.23 26.92 -3.04
CA TYR A 89 -18.51 26.21 -2.00
C TYR A 89 -19.15 26.36 -0.64
N ARG A 90 -18.85 25.44 0.26
CA ARG A 90 -19.13 25.55 1.69
C ARG A 90 -17.79 25.66 2.42
N GLU A 91 -17.76 26.51 3.44
CA GLU A 91 -16.62 26.62 4.34
C GLU A 91 -17.07 26.33 5.79
N GLU A 92 -16.27 25.52 6.46
CA GLU A 92 -16.42 25.20 7.87
C GLU A 92 -15.10 25.48 8.57
N ILE A 93 -15.14 26.24 9.67
CA ILE A 93 -13.96 26.53 10.48
C ILE A 93 -14.10 25.76 11.77
N LEU A 94 -13.17 24.84 12.00
CA LEU A 94 -13.11 23.99 13.16
C LEU A 94 -11.91 24.40 14.03
N PRO A 95 -12.05 24.50 15.35
CA PRO A 95 -10.88 24.67 16.22
C PRO A 95 -10.00 23.41 16.12
N ALA A 96 -8.69 23.55 16.29
CA ALA A 96 -7.76 22.41 16.18
C ALA A 96 -8.03 21.32 17.23
N ASP A 97 -8.61 21.65 18.37
CA ASP A 97 -9.02 20.68 19.40
C ASP A 97 -10.36 19.98 19.08
N ALA A 98 -10.98 20.28 17.92
CA ALA A 98 -12.19 19.59 17.49
C ALA A 98 -11.95 18.08 17.42
N GLN A 99 -12.91 17.34 18.00
CA GLN A 99 -12.90 15.89 18.03
C GLN A 99 -13.35 15.31 16.68
N HIS A 100 -12.63 14.27 16.21
CA HIS A 100 -13.07 13.40 15.13
C HIS A 100 -12.72 11.96 15.52
N GLY A 101 -13.73 11.13 15.75
CA GLY A 101 -13.52 9.81 16.33
C GLY A 101 -12.81 9.86 17.70
N ASN A 102 -11.71 9.11 17.83
CA ASN A 102 -10.94 9.03 19.09
C ASN A 102 -9.76 10.02 19.20
N GLY A 103 -9.65 10.97 18.28
CA GLY A 103 -8.56 11.95 18.27
C GLY A 103 -9.04 13.37 18.04
N THR A 104 -8.13 14.33 18.19
CA THR A 104 -8.34 15.75 17.83
C THR A 104 -7.52 16.12 16.61
N LEU A 105 -7.95 17.12 15.85
CA LEU A 105 -7.19 17.60 14.69
C LEU A 105 -5.81 18.14 15.10
N ALA A 106 -5.69 18.68 16.32
CA ALA A 106 -4.43 19.17 16.89
C ALA A 106 -3.33 18.10 16.98
N SER A 107 -3.69 16.81 17.00
CA SER A 107 -2.71 15.71 16.97
C SER A 107 -1.78 15.75 15.75
N PHE A 108 -2.16 16.48 14.70
CA PHE A 108 -1.32 16.69 13.52
C PHE A 108 -0.16 17.66 13.77
N PHE A 109 -0.23 18.53 14.79
CA PHE A 109 0.86 19.45 15.11
C PHE A 109 2.14 18.76 15.61
N ASP A 110 2.00 17.54 16.13
CA ASP A 110 3.13 16.71 16.60
C ASP A 110 3.76 15.86 15.49
N VAL A 111 3.31 16.02 14.24
CA VAL A 111 3.77 15.20 13.11
C VAL A 111 5.15 15.63 12.63
N GLU A 112 6.07 14.67 12.51
CA GLU A 112 7.36 14.85 11.85
C GLU A 112 7.23 14.52 10.35
N LEU A 113 7.19 15.55 9.51
CA LEU A 113 6.98 15.39 8.06
C LEU A 113 8.00 14.44 7.42
N GLU A 114 9.28 14.52 7.82
CA GLU A 114 10.32 13.67 7.23
C GLU A 114 9.98 12.19 7.37
N LYS A 115 9.44 11.78 8.51
CA LYS A 115 9.01 10.40 8.72
C LYS A 115 7.83 10.04 7.82
N LEU A 116 6.87 10.95 7.62
CA LEU A 116 5.74 10.72 6.71
C LEU A 116 6.19 10.69 5.24
N LEU A 117 7.08 11.57 4.82
CA LEU A 117 7.66 11.54 3.48
C LEU A 117 8.28 10.19 3.18
N HIS A 118 9.11 9.68 4.09
CA HIS A 118 9.70 8.35 3.95
C HIS A 118 8.66 7.23 3.94
N LEU A 119 7.64 7.34 4.78
CA LEU A 119 6.56 6.35 4.82
C LEU A 119 5.78 6.31 3.50
N CYS A 120 5.59 7.46 2.86
CA CYS A 120 4.97 7.60 1.54
C CYS A 120 5.90 7.24 0.37
N GLY A 121 7.17 6.90 0.62
CA GLY A 121 8.12 6.46 -0.40
C GLY A 121 9.03 7.55 -0.95
N TYR A 122 9.03 8.73 -0.34
CA TYR A 122 9.99 9.79 -0.69
C TYR A 122 11.30 9.58 0.07
N GLY A 123 12.44 9.53 -0.66
CA GLY A 123 13.77 9.39 -0.07
C GLY A 123 14.29 10.69 0.57
N GLN A 124 15.53 10.65 1.12
CA GLN A 124 16.16 11.82 1.76
C GLN A 124 16.28 13.05 0.82
N ALA A 125 16.31 12.86 -0.49
CA ALA A 125 16.33 13.95 -1.46
C ALA A 125 15.05 14.81 -1.44
N ALA A 126 13.93 14.29 -0.94
CA ALA A 126 12.69 15.06 -0.83
C ALA A 126 12.74 16.14 0.26
N ALA A 127 13.62 16.01 1.24
CA ALA A 127 13.82 17.05 2.28
C ALA A 127 14.59 18.28 1.76
N ALA A 128 15.33 18.13 0.65
CA ALA A 128 16.05 19.22 -0.04
C ALA A 128 15.27 19.79 -1.24
N PHE A 129 14.03 19.39 -1.38
CA PHE A 129 13.18 19.65 -2.52
C PHE A 129 12.54 21.04 -2.41
N ASP A 130 12.62 21.83 -3.49
CA ASP A 130 11.86 23.08 -3.61
C ASP A 130 10.50 22.81 -4.27
N PRO A 131 9.41 22.77 -3.48
CA PRO A 131 8.07 22.52 -4.01
C PRO A 131 7.51 23.68 -4.83
N PHE A 132 8.16 24.86 -4.78
CA PHE A 132 7.75 26.05 -5.51
C PHE A 132 8.58 26.30 -6.79
N SER A 133 9.44 25.34 -7.18
CA SER A 133 10.20 25.45 -8.43
C SER A 133 9.26 25.67 -9.63
N PRO A 134 9.55 26.66 -10.51
CA PRO A 134 8.73 26.96 -11.68
C PRO A 134 8.66 25.81 -12.70
N ASP A 135 9.57 24.84 -12.63
CA ASP A 135 9.64 23.70 -13.55
C ASP A 135 8.56 22.61 -13.28
N ARG A 136 7.71 22.82 -12.27
CA ARG A 136 6.63 21.88 -11.86
C ARG A 136 5.23 22.32 -12.25
N VAL A 137 5.09 23.04 -13.30
CA VAL A 137 3.77 23.29 -13.88
C VAL A 137 3.38 22.06 -14.72
N VAL A 138 2.19 21.53 -14.49
CA VAL A 138 1.63 20.42 -15.29
C VAL A 138 1.33 20.94 -16.68
N ASP A 139 2.25 20.74 -17.62
CA ASP A 139 2.12 21.15 -19.04
C ASP A 139 1.42 20.08 -19.89
N GLY A 140 0.45 19.39 -19.33
CA GLY A 140 -0.46 18.53 -20.10
C GLY A 140 0.14 17.22 -20.61
N ARG A 141 1.32 16.81 -20.20
CA ARG A 141 1.88 15.48 -20.50
C ARG A 141 1.78 14.58 -19.28
N PRO A 142 1.29 13.34 -19.39
CA PRO A 142 1.32 12.41 -18.29
C PRO A 142 2.79 12.13 -17.94
N SER A 143 3.25 12.56 -16.77
CA SER A 143 4.53 12.14 -16.20
C SER A 143 4.36 10.67 -15.79
N GLY A 144 4.56 9.78 -16.78
CA GLY A 144 4.49 8.34 -16.58
C GLY A 144 5.69 7.85 -15.75
N SER A 145 5.38 7.20 -14.64
CA SER A 145 6.03 5.96 -14.17
C SER A 145 7.55 5.88 -13.96
N ASP A 146 8.34 6.93 -13.80
CA ASP A 146 9.79 6.78 -13.77
C ASP A 146 10.48 6.84 -12.39
N ILE A 147 9.74 6.69 -11.30
CA ILE A 147 10.35 6.72 -9.94
C ILE A 147 10.56 5.32 -9.33
N PHE A 148 10.08 4.24 -9.94
CA PHE A 148 10.10 2.90 -9.32
C PHE A 148 11.15 1.92 -9.83
N ASP A 149 11.85 2.19 -10.95
CA ASP A 149 12.86 1.27 -11.50
C ASP A 149 14.05 2.01 -12.11
N ARG A 150 15.06 2.33 -11.28
CA ARG A 150 16.43 2.46 -11.77
C ARG A 150 17.41 1.86 -10.77
N PRO A 151 18.22 0.87 -11.18
CA PRO A 151 19.37 0.42 -10.41
C PRO A 151 20.46 1.51 -10.45
N GLU A 152 21.05 1.75 -9.29
CA GLU A 152 22.22 2.63 -9.14
C GLU A 152 23.39 2.14 -9.98
N SER A 153 23.70 2.83 -11.09
CA SER A 153 25.03 2.91 -11.66
C SER A 153 25.08 3.95 -12.77
N VAL A 154 25.34 5.23 -12.47
CA VAL A 154 26.07 6.15 -13.36
C VAL A 154 26.84 7.15 -12.49
N SER A 155 28.11 7.23 -12.81
CA SER A 155 29.23 7.97 -12.33
C SER A 155 28.99 9.44 -11.94
N ARG A 156 29.54 9.78 -10.78
CA ARG A 156 29.87 11.15 -10.37
C ARG A 156 30.95 11.69 -11.30
N GLU A 157 30.67 12.81 -11.93
CA GLU A 157 31.60 13.90 -12.30
C GLU A 157 30.87 14.78 -13.31
N GLU A 158 30.82 16.10 -13.08
CA GLU A 158 30.16 17.16 -13.85
C GLU A 158 28.86 17.70 -13.22
N ASP A 159 29.00 18.49 -12.14
CA ASP A 159 28.08 19.59 -11.79
C ASP A 159 28.60 20.39 -10.58
N GLN A 160 29.70 21.11 -10.76
CA GLN A 160 30.22 22.03 -9.73
C GLN A 160 30.24 23.52 -10.13
N GLU A 161 29.68 23.94 -11.26
CA GLU A 161 29.87 25.33 -11.70
C GLU A 161 28.62 26.21 -11.89
N ALA A 162 27.41 25.76 -11.49
CA ALA A 162 26.16 26.53 -11.68
C ALA A 162 25.53 27.09 -10.38
N ARG A 163 26.30 27.30 -9.31
CA ARG A 163 25.76 27.87 -8.06
C ARG A 163 26.38 29.23 -7.69
N ARG A 164 26.10 30.26 -8.46
CA ARG A 164 26.22 31.67 -8.02
C ARG A 164 25.24 32.54 -8.79
N GLY A 165 24.04 32.71 -8.30
CA GLY A 165 23.06 33.68 -8.79
C GLY A 165 21.83 33.67 -7.90
N GLY A 166 21.85 34.41 -6.80
CA GLY A 166 20.71 34.53 -5.89
C GLY A 166 19.60 35.35 -6.54
N VAL A 167 18.46 34.71 -6.77
CA VAL A 167 17.19 35.38 -7.03
C VAL A 167 16.45 35.48 -5.68
N GLN A 168 16.21 36.71 -5.22
CA GLN A 168 15.36 37.00 -4.08
C GLN A 168 13.91 36.69 -4.45
N ASP A 169 13.36 35.65 -3.85
CA ASP A 169 11.95 35.27 -3.99
C ASP A 169 11.09 36.13 -3.04
N GLN A 170 10.08 36.80 -3.58
CA GLN A 170 9.25 37.77 -2.85
C GLN A 170 8.23 37.11 -1.90
N ASN A 171 8.21 35.79 -1.74
CA ASN A 171 7.31 35.06 -0.85
C ASN A 171 7.95 34.50 0.42
N GLY A 172 9.15 34.90 0.77
CA GLY A 172 9.68 34.79 2.14
C GLY A 172 9.92 33.38 2.71
N ILE A 173 9.76 32.30 1.94
CA ILE A 173 10.02 30.93 2.42
C ILE A 173 11.49 30.59 2.11
N LYS A 174 12.32 30.57 3.16
CA LYS A 174 13.73 30.22 3.04
C LYS A 174 13.88 28.71 2.78
N PRO A 175 14.84 28.29 1.92
CA PRO A 175 15.25 26.89 1.82
C PRO A 175 15.67 26.38 3.21
N GLY A 176 15.00 25.33 3.70
CA GLY A 176 15.21 24.81 5.07
C GLY A 176 14.10 25.19 6.05
N THR A 177 12.97 25.72 5.59
CA THR A 177 11.82 26.02 6.46
C THR A 177 11.29 24.73 7.07
N LEU A 178 11.34 24.67 8.40
CA LEU A 178 10.73 23.60 9.21
C LEU A 178 9.29 23.35 8.71
N PHE A 179 8.91 22.08 8.64
CA PHE A 179 7.54 21.66 8.42
C PHE A 179 6.60 22.43 9.33
N SER A 180 5.66 23.14 8.72
CA SER A 180 4.50 23.69 9.41
C SER A 180 3.27 22.88 9.03
N PRO A 181 2.41 22.52 9.98
CA PRO A 181 1.08 21.96 9.66
C PRO A 181 0.30 22.78 8.63
N GLU A 182 0.54 24.09 8.59
CA GLU A 182 -0.04 25.02 7.62
C GLU A 182 0.46 24.85 6.19
N SER A 183 1.53 24.04 5.96
CA SER A 183 2.05 23.75 4.63
C SER A 183 1.37 22.56 3.95
N VAL A 184 0.40 21.92 4.59
CA VAL A 184 -0.27 20.70 4.12
C VAL A 184 -1.70 20.96 3.74
N LEU A 185 -2.08 20.51 2.54
CA LEU A 185 -3.46 20.45 2.08
C LEU A 185 -3.96 19.00 2.15
N PHE A 186 -5.04 18.76 2.88
CA PHE A 186 -5.78 17.50 2.86
C PHE A 186 -6.81 17.57 1.75
N PHE A 187 -6.90 16.51 0.95
CA PHE A 187 -7.69 16.55 -0.28
C PHE A 187 -8.47 15.24 -0.46
N ASP A 188 -9.74 15.36 -0.75
CA ASP A 188 -10.64 14.28 -1.13
C ASP A 188 -11.65 14.75 -2.16
N ALA A 189 -12.09 13.89 -3.10
CA ALA A 189 -12.99 14.28 -4.16
C ALA A 189 -14.05 13.23 -4.49
N GLU A 190 -15.27 13.71 -4.76
CA GLU A 190 -16.38 12.89 -5.25
C GLU A 190 -16.56 13.05 -6.75
N THR A 191 -16.77 11.94 -7.42
CA THR A 191 -16.77 11.87 -8.88
C THR A 191 -18.04 11.25 -9.44
N THR A 192 -18.34 11.56 -10.71
CA THR A 192 -19.50 10.99 -11.42
C THR A 192 -19.30 9.55 -11.90
N GLY A 193 -18.13 8.94 -11.64
CA GLY A 193 -17.83 7.56 -12.04
C GLY A 193 -16.64 6.99 -11.29
N LEU A 194 -16.68 5.69 -11.01
CA LEU A 194 -15.69 4.98 -10.21
C LEU A 194 -14.43 4.54 -11.01
N ALA A 195 -14.51 4.56 -12.33
CA ALA A 195 -13.45 4.03 -13.21
C ALA A 195 -12.54 5.11 -13.81
N GLY A 196 -12.77 6.39 -13.54
CA GLY A 196 -12.07 7.50 -14.20
C GLY A 196 -12.47 7.64 -15.69
N GLY A 197 -11.63 8.37 -16.46
CA GLY A 197 -11.83 8.59 -17.88
C GLY A 197 -12.37 9.98 -18.20
N THR A 198 -12.34 10.36 -19.50
CA THR A 198 -12.64 11.74 -19.96
C THR A 198 -14.08 12.18 -19.73
N GLY A 199 -15.01 11.24 -19.55
CA GLY A 199 -16.42 11.51 -19.23
C GLY A 199 -16.74 11.63 -17.75
N THR A 200 -15.75 11.43 -16.87
CA THR A 200 -15.92 11.54 -15.42
C THR A 200 -15.61 12.98 -14.96
N TYR A 201 -16.47 13.52 -14.11
CA TYR A 201 -16.36 14.85 -13.53
C TYR A 201 -16.09 14.76 -12.03
N LEU A 202 -15.27 15.70 -11.50
CA LEU A 202 -15.23 15.96 -10.07
C LEU A 202 -16.40 16.91 -9.75
N PHE A 203 -17.36 16.46 -8.99
CA PHE A 203 -18.51 17.30 -8.69
C PHE A 203 -18.52 17.87 -7.26
N LEU A 204 -17.74 17.27 -6.36
CA LEU A 204 -17.49 17.79 -5.01
C LEU A 204 -16.00 17.58 -4.70
N VAL A 205 -15.31 18.64 -4.33
CA VAL A 205 -13.89 18.60 -3.94
C VAL A 205 -13.77 19.19 -2.54
N GLY A 206 -13.40 18.34 -1.60
CA GLY A 206 -13.07 18.71 -0.23
C GLY A 206 -11.59 19.01 -0.07
N VAL A 207 -11.28 20.17 0.49
CA VAL A 207 -9.92 20.54 0.88
C VAL A 207 -9.90 21.02 2.32
N GLY A 208 -8.91 20.57 3.08
CA GLY A 208 -8.72 20.94 4.47
C GLY A 208 -7.29 21.41 4.72
N PHE A 209 -7.11 22.43 5.55
CA PHE A 209 -5.79 22.94 5.93
C PHE A 209 -5.82 23.67 7.26
N PHE A 210 -4.68 23.73 7.94
CA PHE A 210 -4.55 24.51 9.15
C PHE A 210 -4.25 25.98 8.86
N SER A 211 -4.80 26.87 9.69
CA SER A 211 -4.49 28.29 9.72
C SER A 211 -4.50 28.75 11.18
N GLY A 212 -3.31 28.94 11.75
CA GLY A 212 -3.13 29.14 13.19
C GLY A 212 -3.72 27.98 14.00
N THR A 213 -4.62 28.27 14.91
CA THR A 213 -5.29 27.28 15.78
C THR A 213 -6.58 26.72 15.18
N ASN A 214 -6.87 27.01 13.94
CA ASN A 214 -8.08 26.54 13.27
C ASN A 214 -7.75 25.58 12.12
N PHE A 215 -8.66 24.65 11.87
CA PHE A 215 -8.69 23.84 10.66
C PHE A 215 -9.81 24.35 9.77
N ILE A 216 -9.48 24.75 8.55
CA ILE A 216 -10.42 25.28 7.56
C ILE A 216 -10.72 24.15 6.58
N LEU A 217 -11.98 23.78 6.51
CA LEU A 217 -12.52 22.83 5.53
C LEU A 217 -13.31 23.59 4.48
N ARG A 218 -12.96 23.43 3.22
CA ARG A 218 -13.72 23.96 2.08
C ARG A 218 -14.18 22.83 1.19
N GLN A 219 -15.44 22.87 0.77
CA GLN A 219 -16.05 21.91 -0.12
C GLN A 219 -16.56 22.63 -1.35
N TYR A 220 -15.83 22.49 -2.47
CA TYR A 220 -16.19 23.08 -3.77
C TYR A 220 -17.15 22.16 -4.50
N PHE A 221 -18.29 22.72 -4.95
CA PHE A 221 -19.38 21.94 -5.53
C PHE A 221 -19.66 22.36 -6.98
N LEU A 222 -19.91 21.38 -7.85
CA LEU A 222 -20.32 21.54 -9.24
C LEU A 222 -21.85 21.37 -9.36
N PRO A 223 -22.63 22.45 -9.35
CA PRO A 223 -24.09 22.34 -9.44
C PRO A 223 -24.60 21.99 -10.85
N ASP A 224 -23.76 22.22 -11.86
CA ASP A 224 -24.04 21.89 -13.25
C ASP A 224 -22.75 21.88 -14.07
N TYR A 225 -22.66 21.06 -15.10
CA TYR A 225 -21.44 20.82 -15.89
C TYR A 225 -20.83 22.08 -16.49
N HIS A 226 -21.63 23.07 -16.89
CA HIS A 226 -21.13 24.33 -17.46
C HIS A 226 -20.33 25.19 -16.47
N LEU A 227 -20.38 24.88 -15.18
CA LEU A 227 -19.64 25.55 -14.11
C LEU A 227 -18.34 24.81 -13.71
N GLU A 228 -17.89 23.86 -14.53
CA GLU A 228 -16.67 23.10 -14.22
C GLU A 228 -15.42 23.97 -14.22
N ALA A 229 -15.27 24.86 -15.20
CA ALA A 229 -14.09 25.73 -15.29
C ALA A 229 -13.90 26.65 -14.05
N PRO A 230 -14.95 27.32 -13.52
CA PRO A 230 -14.86 28.04 -12.24
C PRO A 230 -14.46 27.16 -11.06
N LEU A 231 -15.00 25.93 -10.97
CA LEU A 231 -14.66 24.99 -9.89
C LEU A 231 -13.19 24.60 -9.97
N LEU A 232 -12.71 24.17 -11.13
CA LEU A 232 -11.33 23.77 -11.34
C LEU A 232 -10.36 24.93 -11.05
N ALA A 233 -10.68 26.15 -11.48
CA ALA A 233 -9.87 27.33 -11.20
C ALA A 233 -9.75 27.60 -9.69
N ALA A 234 -10.85 27.47 -8.94
CA ALA A 234 -10.84 27.65 -7.50
C ALA A 234 -10.03 26.56 -6.78
N VAL A 235 -10.18 25.30 -7.21
CA VAL A 235 -9.43 24.15 -6.66
C VAL A 235 -7.93 24.32 -6.93
N ALA A 236 -7.54 24.73 -8.14
CA ALA A 236 -6.13 24.99 -8.47
C ALA A 236 -5.54 26.11 -7.61
N ALA A 237 -6.31 27.19 -7.39
CA ALA A 237 -5.88 28.28 -6.54
C ALA A 237 -5.61 27.82 -5.11
N GLU A 238 -6.38 26.87 -4.58
CA GLU A 238 -6.12 26.28 -3.26
C GLU A 238 -4.87 25.38 -3.30
N ILE A 239 -4.79 24.44 -4.23
CA ILE A 239 -3.67 23.51 -4.34
C ILE A 239 -2.33 24.24 -4.47
N ASN A 240 -2.27 25.29 -5.29
CA ASN A 240 -1.06 26.06 -5.55
C ASN A 240 -0.49 26.79 -4.32
N ARG A 241 -1.25 26.89 -3.22
CA ARG A 241 -0.81 27.51 -1.96
C ARG A 241 0.04 26.55 -1.11
N PHE A 242 -0.06 25.23 -1.36
CA PHE A 242 0.50 24.22 -0.48
C PHE A 242 1.55 23.35 -1.18
N PRO A 243 2.74 23.19 -0.58
CA PRO A 243 3.77 22.29 -1.11
C PRO A 243 3.45 20.81 -0.94
N TYR A 244 2.60 20.48 0.05
CA TYR A 244 2.26 19.09 0.38
C TYR A 244 0.76 18.86 0.25
N LEU A 245 0.38 17.74 -0.37
CA LEU A 245 -0.99 17.29 -0.51
C LEU A 245 -1.13 15.90 0.10
N VAL A 246 -2.09 15.75 1.00
CA VAL A 246 -2.45 14.46 1.63
C VAL A 246 -3.79 14.00 1.06
N SER A 247 -3.85 12.77 0.60
CA SER A 247 -5.08 12.12 0.12
C SER A 247 -5.11 10.64 0.49
N PHE A 248 -6.20 9.96 0.17
CA PHE A 248 -6.32 8.51 0.27
C PHE A 248 -6.62 7.89 -1.10
N ASN A 249 -5.64 7.23 -1.70
CA ASN A 249 -5.71 6.67 -3.07
C ASN A 249 -5.84 7.73 -4.18
N GLY A 250 -5.72 9.01 -3.83
CA GLY A 250 -5.92 10.13 -4.75
C GLY A 250 -4.81 10.27 -5.80
N LYS A 251 -3.60 9.76 -5.52
CA LYS A 251 -2.50 9.78 -6.49
C LYS A 251 -2.81 8.97 -7.75
N VAL A 252 -3.64 7.94 -7.63
CA VAL A 252 -4.02 7.05 -8.75
C VAL A 252 -5.38 7.43 -9.33
N PHE A 253 -6.29 8.04 -8.56
CA PHE A 253 -7.65 8.36 -8.99
C PHE A 253 -7.91 9.85 -9.14
N ASP A 254 -7.86 10.61 -8.07
CA ASP A 254 -8.32 12.01 -8.06
C ASP A 254 -7.37 12.94 -8.81
N TRP A 255 -6.06 12.79 -8.60
CA TRP A 255 -5.05 13.64 -9.22
C TRP A 255 -5.01 13.48 -10.75
N PRO A 256 -4.96 12.27 -11.33
CA PRO A 256 -5.03 12.08 -12.78
C PRO A 256 -6.34 12.59 -13.38
N LEU A 257 -7.46 12.44 -12.66
CA LEU A 257 -8.74 12.96 -13.11
C LEU A 257 -8.74 14.50 -13.10
N LEU A 258 -8.30 15.12 -12.02
CA LEU A 258 -8.19 16.58 -11.90
C LEU A 258 -7.34 17.16 -13.04
N THR A 259 -6.17 16.60 -13.29
CA THR A 259 -5.27 17.05 -14.38
C THR A 259 -5.91 16.86 -15.75
N THR A 260 -6.59 15.73 -15.98
CA THR A 260 -7.34 15.49 -17.23
C THR A 260 -8.44 16.52 -17.44
N ARG A 261 -9.21 16.85 -16.37
CA ARG A 261 -10.29 17.85 -16.47
C ARG A 261 -9.74 19.26 -16.72
N PHE A 262 -8.59 19.59 -16.12
CA PHE A 262 -7.87 20.83 -16.41
C PHE A 262 -7.52 20.96 -17.90
N GLN A 263 -6.96 19.91 -18.49
CA GLN A 263 -6.60 19.87 -19.90
C GLN A 263 -7.82 20.00 -20.83
N LEU A 264 -8.90 19.27 -20.52
CA LEU A 264 -10.11 19.29 -21.32
C LEU A 264 -10.79 20.67 -21.32
N ASN A 265 -10.76 21.37 -20.19
CA ASN A 265 -11.29 22.72 -20.07
C ASN A 265 -10.34 23.79 -20.64
N ARG A 266 -9.12 23.43 -21.08
CA ARG A 266 -8.11 24.35 -21.63
C ARG A 266 -7.88 25.57 -20.74
N LEU A 267 -7.80 25.34 -19.43
CA LEU A 267 -7.61 26.42 -18.48
C LEU A 267 -6.17 26.92 -18.59
N ASP A 268 -6.03 28.18 -18.94
CA ASP A 268 -4.75 28.89 -18.95
C ASP A 268 -4.39 29.34 -17.51
N LEU A 269 -4.21 28.37 -16.63
CA LEU A 269 -3.85 28.55 -15.23
C LEU A 269 -2.80 27.53 -14.85
N PRO A 270 -1.78 27.93 -14.08
CA PRO A 270 -0.84 26.96 -13.54
C PRO A 270 -1.52 26.03 -12.53
N LEU A 271 -1.37 24.73 -12.73
CA LEU A 271 -1.63 23.74 -11.70
C LEU A 271 -0.29 23.14 -11.30
N ARG A 272 0.20 23.51 -10.12
CA ARG A 272 1.47 22.99 -9.59
C ARG A 272 1.26 21.59 -9.05
N GLU A 273 2.19 20.69 -9.29
CA GLU A 273 2.19 19.36 -8.71
C GLU A 273 2.81 19.39 -7.32
N PRO A 274 2.02 19.19 -6.24
CA PRO A 274 2.54 19.16 -4.88
C PRO A 274 3.29 17.85 -4.62
N ILE A 275 4.05 17.79 -3.53
CA ILE A 275 4.50 16.50 -2.98
C ILE A 275 3.27 15.77 -2.45
N HIS A 276 2.85 14.73 -3.16
CA HIS A 276 1.59 14.03 -2.93
C HIS A 276 1.77 12.84 -1.99
N LEU A 277 1.36 12.98 -0.74
CA LEU A 277 1.35 11.97 0.32
C LEU A 277 0.05 11.15 0.24
N ASP A 278 0.04 10.09 -0.56
CA ASP A 278 -1.11 9.19 -0.67
C ASP A 278 -1.10 8.17 0.45
N PHE A 279 -2.06 8.28 1.37
CA PHE A 279 -2.11 7.49 2.60
C PHE A 279 -2.59 6.04 2.44
N LEU A 280 -3.01 5.61 1.26
CA LEU A 280 -3.30 4.21 1.01
C LEU A 280 -2.05 3.31 1.20
N PHE A 281 -0.89 3.75 0.70
CA PHE A 281 0.35 2.97 0.79
C PHE A 281 0.93 2.94 2.21
N PRO A 282 1.05 4.06 2.93
CA PRO A 282 1.37 4.10 4.36
C PRO A 282 0.46 3.21 5.19
N SER A 283 -0.84 3.30 5.00
CA SER A 283 -1.82 2.48 5.73
C SER A 283 -1.60 0.98 5.51
N ARG A 284 -1.34 0.57 4.27
CA ARG A 284 -1.02 -0.83 3.95
C ARG A 284 0.30 -1.28 4.57
N ARG A 285 1.30 -0.41 4.65
CA ARG A 285 2.59 -0.73 5.28
C ARG A 285 2.46 -0.90 6.77
N LEU A 286 1.74 -0.02 7.45
CA LEU A 286 1.63 -0.01 8.91
C LEU A 286 0.58 -0.97 9.43
N TRP A 287 -0.59 -1.08 8.79
CA TRP A 287 -1.77 -1.69 9.40
C TRP A 287 -2.33 -2.90 8.68
N LYS A 288 -1.90 -3.20 7.44
CA LYS A 288 -2.45 -4.33 6.67
C LYS A 288 -2.31 -5.68 7.38
N GLU A 289 -1.19 -5.91 8.05
CA GLU A 289 -0.92 -7.15 8.77
C GLU A 289 -1.81 -7.27 10.02
N ALA A 290 -2.04 -6.15 10.72
CA ALA A 290 -2.83 -6.12 11.94
C ALA A 290 -4.34 -6.15 11.68
N LEU A 291 -4.81 -5.38 10.68
CA LEU A 291 -6.23 -5.12 10.46
C LEU A 291 -6.85 -5.92 9.31
N GLY A 292 -6.04 -6.53 8.46
CA GLY A 292 -6.51 -7.30 7.29
C GLY A 292 -7.04 -6.45 6.13
N SER A 293 -7.71 -5.33 6.38
CA SER A 293 -8.18 -4.36 5.38
C SER A 293 -7.60 -2.97 5.63
N CYS A 294 -7.41 -2.19 4.57
CA CYS A 294 -6.98 -0.80 4.63
C CYS A 294 -7.83 0.07 3.69
N SER A 295 -9.15 -0.19 3.60
CA SER A 295 -10.08 0.80 3.07
C SER A 295 -10.25 1.94 4.08
N LEU A 296 -10.54 3.15 3.63
CA LEU A 296 -10.70 4.31 4.52
C LEU A 296 -11.75 4.03 5.59
N ASN A 297 -12.94 3.57 5.23
CA ASN A 297 -14.02 3.22 6.16
C ASN A 297 -13.60 2.18 7.21
N HIS A 298 -12.76 1.19 6.82
CA HIS A 298 -12.27 0.19 7.77
C HIS A 298 -11.26 0.78 8.75
N LEU A 299 -10.37 1.64 8.30
CA LEU A 299 -9.42 2.35 9.16
C LEU A 299 -10.13 3.31 10.12
N GLU A 300 -11.14 4.02 9.64
CA GLU A 300 -11.97 4.90 10.47
C GLU A 300 -12.64 4.15 11.60
N SER A 301 -13.34 3.05 11.29
CA SER A 301 -14.07 2.29 12.30
C SER A 301 -13.12 1.57 13.28
N THR A 302 -11.97 1.05 12.82
CA THR A 302 -11.09 0.19 13.64
C THR A 302 -9.97 0.97 14.33
N LEU A 303 -9.43 1.99 13.69
CA LEU A 303 -8.25 2.73 14.16
C LEU A 303 -8.62 4.09 14.76
N LEU A 304 -9.58 4.79 14.13
CA LEU A 304 -9.98 6.14 14.53
C LEU A 304 -11.26 6.19 15.35
N ALA A 305 -11.98 5.07 15.49
CA ALA A 305 -13.30 4.99 16.14
C ALA A 305 -14.30 6.03 15.60
N VAL A 306 -14.24 6.31 14.28
CA VAL A 306 -15.19 7.18 13.59
C VAL A 306 -16.42 6.35 13.24
N GLU A 307 -17.58 6.75 13.76
CA GLU A 307 -18.87 6.18 13.43
C GLU A 307 -19.55 6.99 12.32
N ARG A 308 -19.86 6.35 11.21
CA ARG A 308 -20.54 6.96 10.06
C ARG A 308 -22.05 6.66 10.08
N ALA A 309 -22.73 7.08 11.14
CA ALA A 309 -24.18 6.90 11.23
C ALA A 309 -24.92 7.68 10.13
N GLY A 310 -25.61 6.96 9.25
CA GLY A 310 -26.39 7.58 8.16
C GLY A 310 -25.55 8.07 6.97
N ASP A 311 -24.30 7.64 6.86
CA ASP A 311 -23.43 8.00 5.74
C ASP A 311 -23.85 7.31 4.43
N VAL A 312 -23.47 7.92 3.30
CA VAL A 312 -23.79 7.42 1.96
C VAL A 312 -22.77 6.36 1.55
N PRO A 313 -23.19 5.17 1.13
CA PRO A 313 -22.26 4.25 0.46
C PRO A 313 -21.61 4.91 -0.76
N GLY A 314 -20.27 4.89 -0.84
CA GLY A 314 -19.52 5.52 -1.95
C GLY A 314 -19.95 5.05 -3.34
N SER A 315 -20.46 3.80 -3.47
CA SER A 315 -21.02 3.27 -4.70
C SER A 315 -22.29 3.99 -5.18
N LEU A 316 -23.03 4.65 -4.27
CA LEU A 316 -24.26 5.40 -4.59
C LEU A 316 -24.02 6.88 -4.89
N VAL A 317 -22.87 7.41 -4.51
CA VAL A 317 -22.54 8.85 -4.66
C VAL A 317 -22.74 9.33 -6.10
N PRO A 318 -22.28 8.65 -7.17
CA PRO A 318 -22.52 9.09 -8.55
C PRO A 318 -24.01 9.13 -8.90
N SER A 319 -24.79 8.13 -8.47
CA SER A 319 -26.22 8.06 -8.81
C SER A 319 -27.01 9.19 -8.15
N LEU A 320 -26.68 9.56 -6.92
CA LEU A 320 -27.31 10.67 -6.22
C LEU A 320 -27.02 12.02 -6.87
N TYR A 321 -25.79 12.23 -7.35
CA TYR A 321 -25.48 13.43 -8.11
C TYR A 321 -26.28 13.51 -9.42
N PHE A 322 -26.44 12.41 -10.17
CA PHE A 322 -27.30 12.38 -11.35
C PHE A 322 -28.77 12.60 -11.01
N ASP A 323 -29.24 12.09 -9.88
CA ASP A 323 -30.61 12.37 -9.40
C ASP A 323 -30.78 13.84 -9.05
N TYR A 324 -29.79 14.46 -8.38
CA TYR A 324 -29.77 15.89 -8.14
C TYR A 324 -29.82 16.71 -9.45
N LEU A 325 -29.02 16.36 -10.44
CA LEU A 325 -29.03 17.08 -11.73
C LEU A 325 -30.42 17.03 -12.42
N ARG A 326 -31.14 15.91 -12.27
CA ARG A 326 -32.49 15.75 -12.84
C ARG A 326 -33.59 16.47 -12.05
N GLN A 327 -33.51 16.38 -10.73
CA GLN A 327 -34.58 16.84 -9.83
C GLN A 327 -34.32 18.21 -9.25
N ARG A 328 -33.06 18.68 -9.25
CA ARG A 328 -32.60 19.90 -8.59
C ARG A 328 -32.94 19.92 -7.09
N ASP A 329 -33.09 18.76 -6.48
CA ASP A 329 -33.30 18.61 -5.05
C ASP A 329 -31.97 18.44 -4.32
N PHE A 330 -31.57 19.47 -3.57
CA PHE A 330 -30.32 19.49 -2.83
C PHE A 330 -30.29 18.44 -1.69
N ALA A 331 -31.44 18.02 -1.18
CA ALA A 331 -31.52 17.01 -0.13
C ALA A 331 -30.88 15.67 -0.55
N LEU A 332 -30.84 15.36 -1.86
CA LEU A 332 -30.22 14.15 -2.40
C LEU A 332 -28.70 14.14 -2.24
N ILE A 333 -28.06 15.29 -2.29
CA ILE A 333 -26.60 15.42 -2.26
C ILE A 333 -26.05 15.91 -0.92
N ALA A 334 -26.89 16.49 -0.06
CA ALA A 334 -26.45 16.98 1.25
C ALA A 334 -25.69 15.94 2.09
N PRO A 335 -26.07 14.65 2.11
CA PRO A 335 -25.30 13.60 2.79
C PRO A 335 -23.90 13.41 2.21
N ILE A 336 -23.68 13.67 0.90
CA ILE A 336 -22.39 13.53 0.25
C ILE A 336 -21.38 14.57 0.78
N PHE A 337 -21.85 15.76 1.13
CA PHE A 337 -21.01 16.77 1.80
C PHE A 337 -20.51 16.28 3.16
N THR A 338 -21.36 15.57 3.91
CA THR A 338 -20.97 14.97 5.20
C THR A 338 -19.97 13.84 4.98
N HIS A 339 -20.16 13.01 3.96
CA HIS A 339 -19.24 11.95 3.56
C HIS A 339 -17.84 12.52 3.28
N ASN A 340 -17.71 13.40 2.30
CA ASN A 340 -16.46 14.05 1.92
C ASN A 340 -15.81 14.84 3.06
N ARG A 341 -16.62 15.52 3.92
CA ARG A 341 -16.10 16.17 5.13
C ARG A 341 -15.39 15.18 6.06
N ASN A 342 -16.02 14.04 6.33
CA ASN A 342 -15.47 13.02 7.20
C ASN A 342 -14.19 12.44 6.60
N ASP A 343 -14.14 12.21 5.30
CA ASP A 343 -12.94 11.71 4.61
C ASP A 343 -11.77 12.67 4.79
N VAL A 344 -11.97 13.99 4.58
CA VAL A 344 -10.92 14.99 4.79
C VAL A 344 -10.44 15.03 6.25
N LEU A 345 -11.35 15.00 7.23
CA LEU A 345 -10.97 15.00 8.64
C LEU A 345 -10.23 13.71 9.04
N SER A 346 -10.67 12.58 8.50
CA SER A 346 -10.02 11.29 8.74
C SER A 346 -8.59 11.24 8.19
N LEU A 347 -8.30 11.93 7.08
CA LEU A 347 -6.94 12.07 6.56
C LEU A 347 -6.00 12.73 7.56
N VAL A 348 -6.46 13.76 8.27
CA VAL A 348 -5.68 14.46 9.32
C VAL A 348 -5.28 13.48 10.41
N LEU A 349 -6.27 12.72 10.92
CA LEU A 349 -6.03 11.77 12.00
C LEU A 349 -5.20 10.56 11.56
N LEU A 350 -5.38 10.06 10.34
CA LEU A 350 -4.55 8.98 9.80
C LEU A 350 -3.09 9.39 9.70
N ALA A 351 -2.82 10.61 9.25
CA ALA A 351 -1.46 11.15 9.18
C ALA A 351 -0.84 11.29 10.58
N ALA A 352 -1.59 11.82 11.54
CA ALA A 352 -1.16 11.92 12.93
C ALA A 352 -0.90 10.54 13.55
N ARG A 353 -1.80 9.57 13.33
CA ARG A 353 -1.68 8.21 13.85
C ARG A 353 -0.49 7.45 13.28
N ALA A 354 -0.21 7.65 11.98
CA ALA A 354 0.97 7.08 11.34
C ALA A 354 2.28 7.65 11.95
N ALA A 355 2.33 8.96 12.17
CA ALA A 355 3.48 9.61 12.79
C ALA A 355 3.67 9.17 14.25
N GLU A 356 2.58 9.05 15.01
CA GLU A 356 2.59 8.55 16.38
C GLU A 356 3.16 7.12 16.44
N GLN A 357 2.69 6.21 15.57
CA GLN A 357 3.19 4.84 15.53
C GLN A 357 4.69 4.76 15.24
N LEU A 358 5.22 5.65 14.40
CA LEU A 358 6.65 5.72 14.11
C LEU A 358 7.50 6.25 15.29
N LYS A 359 6.87 6.88 16.28
CA LYS A 359 7.52 7.41 17.50
C LYS A 359 7.42 6.47 18.69
N ARG A 360 6.45 5.55 18.70
CA ARG A 360 6.20 4.63 19.83
C ARG A 360 7.42 3.73 20.09
N PRO A 361 7.81 3.54 21.37
CA PRO A 361 8.81 2.56 21.75
C PRO A 361 8.47 1.16 21.24
N LEU A 362 9.47 0.41 20.76
CA LEU A 362 9.27 -0.93 20.21
C LEU A 362 8.61 -1.89 21.21
N GLU A 363 8.84 -1.70 22.49
CA GLU A 363 8.31 -2.50 23.60
C GLU A 363 6.78 -2.38 23.74
N GLU A 364 6.23 -1.25 23.34
CA GLU A 364 4.78 -0.97 23.39
C GLU A 364 4.03 -1.47 22.16
N LEU A 365 4.76 -1.86 21.10
CA LEU A 365 4.17 -2.31 19.85
C LEU A 365 3.72 -3.77 19.94
N THR A 366 2.58 -4.05 19.35
CA THR A 366 2.13 -5.42 19.07
C THR A 366 3.04 -6.07 18.01
N PRO A 367 3.13 -7.41 17.95
CA PRO A 367 3.95 -8.08 16.94
C PRO A 367 3.67 -7.66 15.49
N PRO A 368 2.42 -7.47 15.04
CA PRO A 368 2.13 -6.93 13.70
C PRO A 368 2.66 -5.52 13.47
N GLU A 369 2.50 -4.62 14.44
CA GLU A 369 3.01 -3.25 14.38
C GLU A 369 4.55 -3.22 14.34
N ALA A 370 5.20 -4.00 15.20
CA ALA A 370 6.65 -4.13 15.21
C ALA A 370 7.19 -4.71 13.88
N LEU A 371 6.50 -5.69 13.28
CA LEU A 371 6.84 -6.23 11.96
C LEU A 371 6.72 -5.16 10.86
N ALA A 372 5.69 -4.33 10.92
CA ALA A 372 5.50 -3.23 9.97
C ALA A 372 6.65 -2.22 10.06
N LEU A 373 7.04 -1.82 11.28
CA LEU A 373 8.18 -0.91 11.49
C LEU A 373 9.51 -1.55 11.12
N ALA A 374 9.73 -2.83 11.40
CA ALA A 374 10.93 -3.55 10.98
C ALA A 374 11.13 -3.50 9.45
N ARG A 375 10.05 -3.75 8.68
CA ARG A 375 10.06 -3.63 7.22
C ARG A 375 10.28 -2.19 6.75
N PHE A 376 9.73 -1.22 7.45
CA PHE A 376 9.92 0.20 7.16
C PHE A 376 11.40 0.61 7.34
N TYR A 377 12.03 0.25 8.46
CA TYR A 377 13.44 0.53 8.72
C TYR A 377 14.36 -0.22 7.74
N GLU A 378 14.07 -1.50 7.46
CA GLU A 378 14.81 -2.30 6.46
C GLU A 378 14.80 -1.62 5.08
N ALA A 379 13.63 -1.16 4.61
CA ALA A 379 13.49 -0.49 3.33
C ALA A 379 14.25 0.85 3.24
N ARG A 380 14.51 1.49 4.39
CA ARG A 380 15.31 2.73 4.49
C ARG A 380 16.82 2.48 4.61
N GLY A 381 17.23 1.22 4.80
CA GLY A 381 18.61 0.89 5.12
C GLY A 381 18.99 1.16 6.57
N ASP A 382 18.05 1.51 7.44
CA ASP A 382 18.28 1.60 8.88
C ASP A 382 18.29 0.19 9.49
N HIS A 383 19.41 -0.49 9.23
CA HIS A 383 19.57 -1.87 9.63
C HIS A 383 19.56 -2.07 11.13
N THR A 384 19.99 -1.06 11.90
CA THR A 384 20.02 -1.13 13.37
C THR A 384 18.59 -1.18 13.92
N GLN A 385 17.74 -0.25 13.53
CA GLN A 385 16.34 -0.24 13.96
C GLN A 385 15.56 -1.44 13.41
N ALA A 386 15.87 -1.87 12.18
CA ALA A 386 15.25 -3.05 11.59
C ALA A 386 15.55 -4.32 12.39
N LEU A 387 16.80 -4.53 12.81
CA LEU A 387 17.21 -5.66 13.67
C LEU A 387 16.42 -5.67 14.97
N LEU A 388 16.43 -4.55 15.71
CA LEU A 388 15.72 -4.42 17.00
C LEU A 388 14.23 -4.70 16.84
N ALA A 389 13.60 -4.16 15.79
CA ALA A 389 12.18 -4.35 15.56
C ALA A 389 11.84 -5.81 15.18
N TYR A 390 12.66 -6.50 14.37
CA TYR A 390 12.46 -7.93 14.08
C TYR A 390 12.66 -8.80 15.33
N GLU A 391 13.69 -8.52 16.14
CA GLU A 391 13.94 -9.21 17.40
C GLU A 391 12.77 -9.04 18.37
N ARG A 392 12.19 -7.83 18.44
CA ARG A 392 10.96 -7.56 19.23
C ARG A 392 9.77 -8.44 18.77
N VAL A 393 9.56 -8.63 17.47
CA VAL A 393 8.51 -9.53 16.95
C VAL A 393 8.75 -10.96 17.43
N ILE A 394 9.99 -11.43 17.35
CA ILE A 394 10.35 -12.82 17.68
C ILE A 394 10.21 -13.08 19.18
N SER A 395 10.67 -12.15 20.03
CA SER A 395 10.63 -12.26 21.49
C SER A 395 9.27 -11.98 22.09
N GLY A 396 8.45 -11.14 21.45
CA GLY A 396 7.14 -10.74 21.94
C GLY A 396 6.05 -11.83 21.84
N ILE A 397 6.35 -13.00 21.26
CA ILE A 397 5.43 -14.12 21.14
C ILE A 397 5.87 -15.23 22.09
N PRO A 398 5.04 -15.67 23.07
CA PRO A 398 5.42 -16.68 24.04
C PRO A 398 5.93 -17.98 23.41
N SER A 399 7.01 -18.53 23.95
CA SER A 399 7.64 -19.77 23.44
C SER A 399 6.82 -21.02 23.66
N SER A 400 5.80 -20.97 24.53
CA SER A 400 4.91 -22.09 24.86
C SER A 400 3.96 -22.48 23.74
N VAL A 401 3.79 -21.63 22.73
CA VAL A 401 3.00 -21.94 21.55
C VAL A 401 3.91 -22.66 20.58
N ARG A 402 3.73 -23.97 20.38
CA ARG A 402 4.38 -24.76 19.31
C ARG A 402 4.08 -24.23 17.91
N ASP A 403 3.20 -23.25 17.82
CA ASP A 403 2.85 -22.57 16.60
C ASP A 403 3.79 -21.39 16.39
N PHE A 404 4.71 -21.59 15.47
CA PHE A 404 5.40 -20.48 14.84
C PHE A 404 4.34 -19.64 14.12
N SER A 405 3.83 -18.61 14.78
CA SER A 405 2.81 -17.76 14.17
C SER A 405 3.31 -17.24 12.81
N PRO A 406 2.47 -17.06 11.81
CA PRO A 406 2.89 -16.55 10.49
C PRO A 406 3.72 -15.27 10.59
N ILE A 407 3.39 -14.38 11.53
CA ILE A 407 4.11 -13.13 11.80
C ILE A 407 5.53 -13.40 12.30
N ARG A 408 5.69 -14.34 13.24
CA ARG A 408 7.00 -14.72 13.76
C ARG A 408 7.87 -15.38 12.68
N GLN A 409 7.29 -16.25 11.85
CA GLN A 409 7.99 -16.86 10.72
C GLN A 409 8.47 -15.82 9.72
N GLN A 410 7.64 -14.84 9.38
CA GLN A 410 8.00 -13.76 8.48
C GLN A 410 9.14 -12.90 9.06
N ALA A 411 9.04 -12.54 10.36
CA ALA A 411 10.07 -11.77 11.04
C ALA A 411 11.40 -12.53 11.07
N ALA A 412 11.39 -13.80 11.46
CA ALA A 412 12.59 -14.64 11.52
C ALA A 412 13.23 -14.81 10.14
N GLN A 413 12.44 -15.03 9.11
CA GLN A 413 12.94 -15.15 7.75
C GLN A 413 13.59 -13.85 7.27
N ARG A 414 12.96 -12.69 7.47
CA ARG A 414 13.54 -11.40 7.08
C ARG A 414 14.76 -11.05 7.89
N LEU A 415 14.72 -11.24 9.21
CA LEU A 415 15.87 -11.05 10.08
C LEU A 415 17.07 -11.89 9.63
N SER A 416 16.85 -13.15 9.27
CA SER A 416 17.93 -14.01 8.79
C SER A 416 18.58 -13.50 7.51
N PHE A 417 17.82 -12.95 6.58
CA PHE A 417 18.36 -12.33 5.37
C PHE A 417 19.09 -11.02 5.67
N LEU A 418 18.55 -10.19 6.56
CA LEU A 418 19.22 -8.97 7.00
C LEU A 418 20.57 -9.27 7.67
N LEU A 419 20.62 -10.25 8.58
CA LEU A 419 21.85 -10.72 9.21
C LEU A 419 22.87 -11.23 8.19
N LYS A 420 22.40 -11.96 7.16
CA LYS A 420 23.25 -12.41 6.07
C LYS A 420 23.80 -11.25 5.25
N THR A 421 23.01 -10.24 4.94
CA THR A 421 23.45 -9.00 4.26
C THR A 421 24.53 -8.29 5.06
N LEU A 422 24.37 -8.24 6.39
CA LEU A 422 25.32 -7.66 7.34
C LEU A 422 26.53 -8.57 7.63
N GLN A 423 26.71 -9.68 6.89
CA GLN A 423 27.79 -10.67 7.08
C GLN A 423 27.77 -11.38 8.44
N ARG A 424 26.70 -11.25 9.24
CA ARG A 424 26.51 -11.93 10.53
C ARG A 424 26.00 -13.37 10.32
N HIS A 425 26.76 -14.16 9.55
CA HIS A 425 26.34 -15.47 9.06
C HIS A 425 26.06 -16.50 10.15
N ALA A 426 26.80 -16.45 11.29
CA ALA A 426 26.58 -17.38 12.40
C ALA A 426 25.19 -17.18 13.02
N GLN A 427 24.84 -15.92 13.29
CA GLN A 427 23.53 -15.58 13.87
C GLN A 427 22.36 -15.90 12.91
N ALA A 428 22.58 -15.73 11.60
CA ALA A 428 21.59 -16.17 10.61
C ALA A 428 21.40 -17.68 10.64
N ALA A 429 22.49 -18.45 10.84
CA ALA A 429 22.45 -19.92 10.93
C ALA A 429 21.67 -20.39 12.17
N GLU A 430 21.95 -19.79 13.36
CA GLU A 430 21.22 -20.06 14.61
C GLU A 430 19.71 -19.82 14.42
N LEU A 431 19.34 -18.76 13.70
CA LEU A 431 17.93 -18.46 13.45
C LEU A 431 17.29 -19.49 12.50
N TRP A 432 18.01 -19.95 11.46
CA TRP A 432 17.51 -21.02 10.59
C TRP A 432 17.38 -22.36 11.33
N GLU A 433 18.32 -22.69 12.20
CA GLU A 433 18.24 -23.87 13.07
C GLU A 433 17.01 -23.79 13.98
N ALA A 434 16.77 -22.65 14.62
CA ALA A 434 15.58 -22.41 15.45
C ALA A 434 14.27 -22.55 14.66
N MET A 435 14.22 -22.04 13.42
CA MET A 435 13.07 -22.20 12.54
C MET A 435 12.82 -23.67 12.17
N ILE A 436 13.87 -24.43 11.90
CA ILE A 436 13.79 -25.87 11.59
C ILE A 436 13.32 -26.65 12.81
N ALA A 437 13.91 -26.39 13.99
CA ALA A 437 13.53 -27.02 15.24
C ALA A 437 12.05 -26.76 15.62
N ALA A 438 11.52 -25.58 15.28
CA ALA A 438 10.11 -25.25 15.43
C ALA A 438 9.19 -25.92 14.40
N GLY A 439 9.72 -26.75 13.49
CA GLY A 439 8.92 -27.52 12.53
C GLY A 439 8.41 -26.70 11.34
N THR A 440 9.11 -25.64 10.95
CA THR A 440 8.70 -24.82 9.79
C THR A 440 8.59 -25.66 8.52
N LEU A 441 7.54 -25.41 7.76
CA LEU A 441 7.40 -25.98 6.41
C LEU A 441 8.10 -25.13 5.34
N SER A 442 8.59 -23.93 5.68
CA SER A 442 9.33 -23.08 4.73
C SER A 442 10.60 -23.79 4.27
N LEU A 443 10.88 -23.78 2.96
CA LEU A 443 12.12 -24.33 2.41
C LEU A 443 13.34 -23.45 2.69
N VAL A 444 13.11 -22.14 2.95
CA VAL A 444 14.16 -21.13 3.10
C VAL A 444 15.20 -21.50 4.16
N PRO A 445 14.83 -21.84 5.42
CA PRO A 445 15.83 -22.15 6.44
C PRO A 445 16.67 -23.38 6.09
N TYR A 446 16.09 -24.43 5.52
CA TYR A 446 16.83 -25.61 5.09
C TYR A 446 17.84 -25.30 3.98
N VAL A 447 17.41 -24.51 2.99
CA VAL A 447 18.25 -24.15 1.84
C VAL A 447 19.39 -23.22 2.25
N GLU A 448 19.10 -22.20 3.07
CA GLU A 448 20.10 -21.21 3.49
C GLU A 448 21.09 -21.81 4.49
N LEU A 449 20.63 -22.66 5.42
CA LEU A 449 21.51 -23.40 6.34
C LEU A 449 22.37 -24.41 5.58
N ALA A 450 21.84 -25.09 4.57
CA ALA A 450 22.64 -25.96 3.69
C ALA A 450 23.72 -25.17 2.93
N LYS A 451 23.41 -23.95 2.44
CA LYS A 451 24.41 -23.06 1.84
C LYS A 451 25.49 -22.64 2.85
N PHE A 452 25.09 -22.32 4.08
CA PHE A 452 26.02 -21.97 5.14
C PHE A 452 26.99 -23.13 5.43
N HIS A 453 26.50 -24.35 5.61
CA HIS A 453 27.34 -25.52 5.84
C HIS A 453 28.20 -25.85 4.63
N GLU A 454 27.72 -25.73 3.39
CA GLU A 454 28.52 -25.98 2.18
C GLU A 454 29.67 -24.97 2.03
N HIS A 455 29.39 -23.65 2.28
CA HIS A 455 30.34 -22.61 1.89
C HIS A 455 31.15 -22.03 3.07
N LYS A 456 30.59 -21.96 4.28
CA LYS A 456 31.24 -21.36 5.46
C LYS A 456 31.88 -22.42 6.36
N THR A 457 31.14 -23.39 6.86
CA THR A 457 31.66 -24.40 7.77
C THR A 457 32.30 -25.59 7.05
N LYS A 458 32.10 -25.73 5.72
CA LYS A 458 32.57 -26.85 4.93
C LYS A 458 32.06 -28.25 5.37
N ASN A 459 30.97 -28.26 6.15
CA ASN A 459 30.29 -29.48 6.56
C ASN A 459 29.35 -29.98 5.44
N LEU A 460 29.92 -30.72 4.49
CA LEU A 460 29.19 -31.21 3.31
C LEU A 460 28.09 -32.22 3.68
N ALA A 461 28.29 -33.01 4.75
CA ALA A 461 27.30 -33.99 5.21
C ALA A 461 26.02 -33.29 5.72
N ALA A 462 26.16 -32.31 6.62
CA ALA A 462 25.04 -31.53 7.09
C ALA A 462 24.32 -30.78 5.94
N ALA A 463 25.08 -30.22 5.00
CA ALA A 463 24.52 -29.58 3.81
C ALA A 463 23.69 -30.54 2.94
N TYR A 464 24.15 -31.79 2.81
CA TYR A 464 23.45 -32.84 2.08
C TYR A 464 22.15 -33.23 2.75
N ASP A 465 22.17 -33.50 4.06
CA ASP A 465 21.00 -33.92 4.84
C ASP A 465 19.91 -32.84 4.83
N LEU A 466 20.29 -31.57 5.05
CA LEU A 466 19.37 -30.43 4.97
C LEU A 466 18.74 -30.28 3.57
N THR A 467 19.54 -30.47 2.51
CA THR A 467 19.04 -30.39 1.13
C THR A 467 18.07 -31.54 0.82
N LYS A 468 18.35 -32.75 1.33
CA LYS A 468 17.48 -33.91 1.21
C LYS A 468 16.15 -33.67 1.91
N THR A 469 16.18 -33.19 3.15
CA THR A 469 14.96 -32.84 3.91
C THR A 469 14.14 -31.76 3.19
N ALA A 470 14.80 -30.70 2.67
CA ALA A 470 14.13 -29.68 1.87
C ALA A 470 13.42 -30.28 0.64
N LEU A 471 14.05 -31.21 -0.05
CA LEU A 471 13.47 -31.89 -1.22
C LEU A 471 12.25 -32.74 -0.83
N GLU A 472 12.31 -33.45 0.28
CA GLU A 472 11.19 -34.24 0.80
C GLU A 472 10.00 -33.36 1.14
N ILE A 473 10.22 -32.22 1.84
CA ILE A 473 9.20 -31.23 2.15
C ILE A 473 8.57 -30.69 0.85
N ALA A 474 9.40 -30.30 -0.12
CA ALA A 474 8.95 -29.76 -1.41
C ALA A 474 8.07 -30.76 -2.18
N GLN A 475 8.48 -32.04 -2.20
CA GLN A 475 7.72 -33.11 -2.85
C GLN A 475 6.39 -33.37 -2.15
N ARG A 476 6.38 -33.44 -0.80
CA ARG A 476 5.16 -33.62 0.00
C ARG A 476 4.17 -32.46 -0.23
N ARG A 477 4.64 -31.21 -0.25
CA ARG A 477 3.81 -30.05 -0.57
C ARG A 477 3.18 -30.14 -1.97
N ARG A 478 3.93 -30.65 -2.94
CA ARG A 478 3.41 -30.84 -4.31
C ARG A 478 2.35 -31.95 -4.37
N GLN A 479 2.48 -33.02 -3.59
CA GLN A 479 1.51 -34.13 -3.54
C GLN A 479 0.18 -33.70 -2.89
N LEU A 480 0.23 -32.80 -1.92
CA LEU A 480 -0.95 -32.21 -1.25
C LEU A 480 -1.68 -31.17 -2.13
N ARG A 481 -1.25 -31.02 -3.37
CA ARG A 481 -1.80 -30.08 -4.36
C ARG A 481 -3.28 -30.41 -4.62
N GLY A 482 -4.18 -29.60 -4.12
CA GLY A 482 -5.62 -29.70 -4.35
C GLY A 482 -6.49 -29.75 -3.11
N LEU A 483 -5.92 -29.93 -1.91
CA LEU A 483 -6.72 -30.05 -0.70
C LEU A 483 -6.73 -28.81 0.21
N TRP A 484 -5.59 -28.05 0.38
CA TRP A 484 -5.54 -26.99 1.42
C TRP A 484 -4.45 -25.91 1.24
N ALA A 485 -3.59 -25.95 0.20
CA ALA A 485 -2.45 -25.04 0.09
C ALA A 485 -2.73 -23.81 -0.79
N SER A 486 -2.36 -22.63 -0.31
CA SER A 486 -2.35 -21.42 -1.14
C SER A 486 -1.35 -21.54 -2.30
N PRO A 487 -1.54 -20.82 -3.42
CA PRO A 487 -0.58 -20.83 -4.55
C PRO A 487 0.87 -20.52 -4.17
N ARG A 488 1.08 -19.78 -3.06
CA ARG A 488 2.41 -19.41 -2.54
C ARG A 488 3.11 -20.52 -1.75
N GLU A 489 2.37 -21.50 -1.27
CA GLU A 489 2.90 -22.61 -0.46
C GLU A 489 3.26 -23.84 -1.30
N ILE A 490 2.94 -23.84 -2.59
CA ILE A 490 3.23 -24.95 -3.50
C ILE A 490 4.62 -24.75 -4.05
N ALA A 491 5.56 -25.67 -3.72
CA ALA A 491 6.89 -25.68 -4.32
C ALA A 491 6.79 -25.79 -5.85
N SER A 492 7.39 -24.85 -6.56
CA SER A 492 7.42 -24.85 -8.01
C SER A 492 8.22 -26.04 -8.53
N THR A 493 7.94 -26.48 -9.76
CA THR A 493 8.74 -27.53 -10.41
C THR A 493 10.22 -27.13 -10.45
N ARG A 494 10.50 -25.85 -10.65
CA ARG A 494 11.84 -25.28 -10.65
C ARG A 494 12.56 -25.42 -9.31
N GLU A 495 11.89 -25.13 -8.19
CA GLU A 495 12.49 -25.30 -6.85
C GLU A 495 12.90 -26.75 -6.58
N ILE A 496 12.04 -27.71 -6.96
CA ILE A 496 12.36 -29.14 -6.83
C ILE A 496 13.57 -29.53 -7.69
N GLU A 497 13.67 -29.01 -8.91
CA GLU A 497 14.80 -29.26 -9.79
C GLU A 497 16.09 -28.63 -9.26
N GLU A 498 16.04 -27.43 -8.73
CA GLU A 498 17.18 -26.75 -8.09
C GLU A 498 17.70 -27.54 -6.87
N LEU A 499 16.78 -28.07 -6.03
CA LEU A 499 17.14 -28.93 -4.90
C LEU A 499 17.76 -30.23 -5.35
N ARG A 500 17.26 -30.91 -6.39
CA ARG A 500 17.83 -32.12 -6.96
C ARG A 500 19.22 -31.86 -7.54
N HIS A 501 19.41 -30.75 -8.24
CA HIS A 501 20.71 -30.37 -8.77
C HIS A 501 21.72 -30.12 -7.66
N ARG A 502 21.33 -29.40 -6.59
CA ARG A 502 22.17 -29.18 -5.41
C ARG A 502 22.55 -30.49 -4.75
N LEU A 503 21.61 -31.41 -4.57
CA LEU A 503 21.84 -32.69 -3.93
C LEU A 503 22.89 -33.52 -4.70
N ARG A 504 22.75 -33.66 -6.02
CA ARG A 504 23.74 -34.33 -6.89
C ARG A 504 25.14 -33.71 -6.81
N ARG A 505 25.20 -32.37 -6.77
CA ARG A 505 26.47 -31.66 -6.63
C ARG A 505 27.15 -31.92 -5.28
N LEU A 506 26.37 -31.91 -4.19
CA LEU A 506 26.88 -32.20 -2.84
C LEU A 506 27.37 -33.68 -2.74
N GLU A 507 26.62 -34.59 -3.31
CA GLU A 507 27.03 -36.02 -3.37
C GLU A 507 28.37 -36.21 -4.10
N THR A 508 28.53 -35.54 -5.23
CA THR A 508 29.81 -35.57 -5.98
C THR A 508 30.95 -34.98 -5.15
N LYS A 509 30.74 -33.92 -4.40
CA LYS A 509 31.75 -33.32 -3.51
C LYS A 509 32.10 -34.24 -2.35
N LEU A 510 31.12 -34.91 -1.75
CA LEU A 510 31.33 -35.89 -0.67
C LEU A 510 32.16 -37.08 -1.16
N ARG A 511 31.81 -37.64 -2.32
CA ARG A 511 32.57 -38.76 -2.93
C ARG A 511 34.03 -38.36 -3.20
N ARG A 512 34.27 -37.19 -3.78
CA ARG A 512 35.65 -36.70 -4.05
C ARG A 512 36.46 -36.52 -2.77
N ARG A 513 35.83 -36.12 -1.66
CA ARG A 513 36.50 -35.94 -0.37
C ARG A 513 36.85 -37.29 0.25
N SER A 514 35.96 -38.27 0.16
CA SER A 514 36.23 -39.64 0.64
C SER A 514 37.30 -40.39 -0.18
N THR A 515 37.41 -40.13 -1.50
CA THR A 515 38.44 -40.71 -2.35
C THR A 515 39.79 -39.97 -2.27
N GLY A 516 39.79 -38.68 -1.92
CA GLY A 516 41.00 -37.86 -1.76
C GLY A 516 41.78 -38.12 -0.45
N ASP A 517 41.10 -38.56 0.61
CA ASP A 517 41.75 -38.92 1.87
C ASP A 517 42.47 -40.27 1.82
N PHE A 518 42.15 -41.15 0.85
CA PHE A 518 42.88 -42.43 0.64
C PHE A 518 44.17 -42.27 -0.15
N GLN A 519 44.50 -41.11 -0.74
CA GLN A 519 45.72 -40.88 -1.53
C GLN A 519 46.80 -40.08 -0.77
N ARG A 520 46.64 -39.79 0.49
CA ARG A 520 47.65 -39.18 1.36
C ARG A 520 48.13 -40.17 2.41
N GLU A 521 48.70 -41.29 1.99
CA GLU A 521 49.67 -41.99 2.82
C GLU A 521 51.00 -41.22 2.78
N PRO A 522 51.67 -41.02 3.93
CA PRO A 522 52.96 -40.37 3.93
C PRO A 522 53.99 -41.22 3.17
N PRO A 523 54.87 -40.59 2.40
CA PRO A 523 55.97 -41.37 1.79
C PRO A 523 56.83 -41.94 2.89
N SER A 524 57.01 -43.28 2.83
CA SER A 524 57.90 -44.04 3.67
C SER A 524 59.30 -43.43 3.67
N ALA A 525 59.83 -43.23 4.86
CA ALA A 525 61.21 -42.86 5.10
C ALA A 525 62.15 -43.94 4.57
N GLY A 526 63.04 -43.58 3.67
CA GLY A 526 64.13 -44.50 3.25
C GLY A 526 64.95 -43.88 2.12
N GLY A 527 66.17 -43.42 2.45
CA GLY A 527 67.15 -43.11 1.43
C GLY A 527 68.04 -41.87 1.75
N SER A 528 69.05 -42.11 2.55
CA SER A 528 70.22 -41.24 2.72
C SER A 528 70.98 -41.05 1.39
N CYS A 529 71.43 -39.85 1.04
CA CYS A 529 72.80 -39.58 0.64
C CYS A 529 73.10 -38.11 0.36
N THR A 530 73.93 -37.55 1.20
CA THR A 530 75.13 -36.70 1.04
C THR A 530 75.23 -35.62 -0.06
N LYS A 531 75.49 -34.38 0.46
CA LYS A 531 76.47 -33.35 0.03
C LYS A 531 76.33 -32.66 -1.33
N SER A 532 76.22 -31.31 -1.35
CA SER A 532 77.40 -30.44 -1.41
C SER A 532 76.98 -28.96 -1.38
N GLU A 533 77.79 -28.21 -0.68
CA GLU A 533 77.83 -26.76 -0.63
C GLU A 533 78.01 -26.09 -1.98
N LYS A 534 77.40 -24.90 -2.17
CA LYS A 534 78.12 -23.71 -2.65
C LYS A 534 77.28 -22.42 -2.44
N THR A 535 77.83 -21.60 -1.64
CA THR A 535 77.91 -20.16 -1.48
C THR A 535 77.61 -19.29 -2.72
N GLY A 536 77.05 -18.12 -2.49
CA GLY A 536 77.10 -16.95 -3.37
C GLY A 536 75.99 -15.95 -3.15
N TRP A 537 76.22 -15.02 -2.31
CA TRP A 537 75.99 -13.59 -2.24
C TRP A 537 75.47 -12.92 -3.56
N GLU A 538 74.48 -12.07 -3.50
CA GLU A 538 74.64 -10.59 -3.53
C GLU A 538 73.29 -9.87 -3.58
N GLU A 539 73.29 -8.80 -2.83
CA GLU A 539 72.32 -7.69 -2.70
C GLU A 539 72.12 -6.93 -4.01
N ARG A 540 70.98 -6.26 -4.07
CA ARG A 540 70.61 -4.87 -4.40
C ARG A 540 69.18 -4.89 -4.92
N GLY A 541 68.21 -4.14 -4.40
CA GLY A 541 68.18 -2.73 -4.16
C GLY A 541 67.36 -2.06 -5.26
N GLY A 542 66.15 -1.56 -4.94
CA GLY A 542 65.29 -0.77 -5.81
C GLY A 542 63.86 -0.76 -5.32
#